data_03827963ececa3732f0b34fde5fae5c0
#
_entry.id   03827963ececa3732f0b34fde5fae5c0
#
_cell.length_a   1.000
_cell.length_b   1.000
_cell.length_c   1.000
_cell.angle_alpha   90.00
_cell.angle_beta   90.00
_cell.angle_gamma   90.00
#
_symmetry.space_group_name_H-M   'P 1'
#
loop_
_entity.id
_entity.type
_entity.pdbx_description
1 polymer ?
#
loop_
_entity_poly.entity_id
_entity_poly.type
_entity_poly.pdbx_seq_one_letter_code
_entity_poly.pdbx_strand_id
1 'polypeptide(L)'
;PNFLGSFLISIGLRKKFKVYIALIIIICSCKNSKNIEVPLIKMDGIEILKDEVGVSSFYTFQDYVLLKMNKKVGYGLALYHKSNLEKPLARFAPFGEGPDEWGAIRVNGQTLSKNGTNYLVLNDGFKYRVRLLNLDRLIKDSVEVYDYTYDIDSKHGLSQSITFLNDSIIVSTPGIDSKEFGRLKFYNLKADSSWVSDLFPQVLDQNLSPFDFYSLYFSYIHVNEGSKKIASSMDAFDRIDIFDFNGNLENSYLGESDHYITENPKLKEEGTFPPYPVYYKYSTSSPNHIYGLYYNQLNVEIEQKEIQPLIKVIDWEGNLVANLLVDEYLSNIEVYKDESFLIGIDKVNEKIMLYDLKKVLL
;
A
#
# COMPACT_ATOMS: atom_id res chain seq x y z
N PRO A 1 40.17 55.93 -37.34
CA PRO A 1 38.81 55.49 -37.59
C PRO A 1 38.69 53.97 -37.84
N ASN A 2 39.31 53.12 -37.03
CA ASN A 2 39.18 51.63 -37.18
C ASN A 2 39.12 50.89 -35.85
N PHE A 3 38.74 51.57 -34.75
CA PHE A 3 38.70 50.94 -33.41
C PHE A 3 37.31 50.33 -33.06
N LEU A 4 36.25 50.70 -33.78
CA LEU A 4 34.89 50.21 -33.50
C LEU A 4 34.59 48.85 -34.14
N GLY A 5 35.25 48.48 -35.25
CA GLY A 5 35.02 47.21 -35.93
C GLY A 5 35.54 45.99 -35.19
N SER A 6 36.69 46.10 -34.52
CA SER A 6 37.29 44.98 -33.78
C SER A 6 36.55 44.63 -32.49
N PHE A 7 35.89 45.62 -31.86
CA PHE A 7 35.13 45.40 -30.62
C PHE A 7 33.79 44.65 -30.86
N LEU A 8 33.12 44.96 -31.95
CA LEU A 8 31.86 44.31 -32.33
C LEU A 8 32.05 42.82 -32.75
N ILE A 9 33.17 42.48 -33.40
CA ILE A 9 33.51 41.11 -33.75
C ILE A 9 33.81 40.29 -32.50
N SER A 10 34.51 40.86 -31.51
CA SER A 10 34.81 40.19 -30.25
C SER A 10 33.56 39.90 -29.40
N ILE A 11 32.57 40.80 -29.40
CA ILE A 11 31.31 40.60 -28.67
C ILE A 11 30.44 39.55 -29.36
N GLY A 12 30.41 39.52 -30.68
CA GLY A 12 29.67 38.52 -31.49
C GLY A 12 30.20 37.09 -31.32
N LEU A 13 31.52 36.94 -31.26
CA LEU A 13 32.17 35.65 -31.04
C LEU A 13 31.94 35.13 -29.61
N ARG A 14 32.01 36.00 -28.59
CA ARG A 14 31.72 35.58 -27.20
C ARG A 14 30.25 35.16 -26.97
N LYS A 15 29.29 35.81 -27.63
CA LYS A 15 27.88 35.40 -27.55
C LYS A 15 27.63 34.04 -28.24
N LYS A 16 28.22 33.83 -29.43
CA LYS A 16 28.13 32.54 -30.15
C LYS A 16 28.77 31.41 -29.33
N PHE A 17 29.94 31.65 -28.73
CA PHE A 17 30.62 30.66 -27.89
C PHE A 17 29.81 30.28 -26.64
N LYS A 18 29.15 31.22 -25.97
CA LYS A 18 28.24 30.93 -24.83
C LYS A 18 27.02 30.11 -25.25
N VAL A 19 26.47 30.35 -26.44
CA VAL A 19 25.33 29.57 -26.96
C VAL A 19 25.79 28.14 -27.28
N TYR A 20 26.95 27.91 -27.85
CA TYR A 20 27.48 26.57 -28.11
C TYR A 20 27.80 25.81 -26.83
N ILE A 21 28.34 26.44 -25.79
CA ILE A 21 28.55 25.81 -24.47
C ILE A 21 27.21 25.44 -23.82
N ALA A 22 26.21 26.31 -23.88
CA ALA A 22 24.86 26.00 -23.37
C ALA A 22 24.22 24.84 -24.13
N LEU A 23 24.39 24.78 -25.47
CA LEU A 23 23.88 23.67 -26.29
C LEU A 23 24.60 22.35 -26.00
N ILE A 24 25.93 22.39 -25.78
CA ILE A 24 26.71 21.19 -25.40
C ILE A 24 26.31 20.71 -23.98
N ILE A 25 26.04 21.59 -23.03
CA ILE A 25 25.57 21.21 -21.69
C ILE A 25 24.18 20.56 -21.78
N ILE A 26 23.27 21.06 -22.63
CA ILE A 26 21.95 20.45 -22.84
C ILE A 26 22.07 19.08 -23.51
N ILE A 27 22.99 18.90 -24.46
CA ILE A 27 23.20 17.59 -25.13
C ILE A 27 23.90 16.59 -24.19
N CYS A 28 24.79 17.04 -23.31
CA CYS A 28 25.44 16.18 -22.30
C CYS A 28 24.53 15.85 -21.12
N SER A 29 23.42 16.58 -20.92
CA SER A 29 22.42 16.28 -19.86
C SER A 29 21.40 15.22 -20.28
N CYS A 30 21.40 14.77 -21.53
CA CYS A 30 20.78 13.48 -21.86
C CYS A 30 21.61 12.38 -21.17
N LYS A 31 21.34 12.16 -19.90
CA LYS A 31 21.71 10.91 -19.23
C LYS A 31 21.18 9.79 -20.12
N ASN A 32 22.10 9.03 -20.74
CA ASN A 32 21.79 7.68 -21.15
C ASN A 32 21.25 7.00 -19.89
N SER A 33 19.94 6.92 -19.75
CA SER A 33 19.32 5.95 -18.86
C SER A 33 19.78 4.61 -19.43
N LYS A 34 20.85 4.05 -18.88
CA LYS A 34 21.09 2.62 -19.04
C LYS A 34 19.76 2.00 -18.63
N ASN A 35 19.08 1.36 -19.55
CA ASN A 35 17.99 0.45 -19.21
C ASN A 35 18.62 -0.57 -18.27
N ILE A 36 18.52 -0.32 -16.95
CA ILE A 36 18.90 -1.30 -15.96
C ILE A 36 17.81 -2.35 -16.11
N GLU A 37 18.20 -3.49 -16.69
CA GLU A 37 17.30 -4.62 -16.82
C GLU A 37 16.91 -5.06 -15.40
N VAL A 38 15.63 -4.90 -15.07
CA VAL A 38 15.12 -5.26 -13.75
C VAL A 38 15.08 -6.78 -13.66
N PRO A 39 15.73 -7.41 -12.67
CA PRO A 39 15.80 -8.85 -12.57
C PRO A 39 14.41 -9.47 -12.38
N LEU A 40 14.16 -10.56 -13.12
CA LEU A 40 13.03 -11.48 -12.87
C LEU A 40 13.56 -12.68 -12.08
N ILE A 41 13.11 -12.82 -10.84
CA ILE A 41 13.59 -13.82 -9.91
C ILE A 41 12.46 -14.80 -9.60
N LYS A 42 12.71 -16.09 -9.88
CA LYS A 42 11.76 -17.17 -9.53
C LYS A 42 11.92 -17.56 -8.07
N MET A 43 10.80 -17.76 -7.41
CA MET A 43 10.73 -18.12 -5.99
C MET A 43 9.84 -19.33 -5.80
N ASP A 44 10.38 -20.32 -5.09
CA ASP A 44 9.64 -21.50 -4.66
C ASP A 44 9.27 -21.35 -3.18
N GLY A 45 7.98 -21.52 -2.87
CA GLY A 45 7.42 -21.37 -1.53
C GLY A 45 7.44 -22.66 -0.73
N ILE A 46 7.38 -22.51 0.59
CA ILE A 46 7.19 -23.61 1.53
C ILE A 46 5.85 -23.39 2.24
N GLU A 47 4.98 -24.41 2.21
CA GLU A 47 3.69 -24.33 2.91
C GLU A 47 3.89 -24.38 4.43
N ILE A 48 3.30 -23.41 5.13
CA ILE A 48 3.34 -23.27 6.60
C ILE A 48 1.90 -23.20 7.16
N LEU A 49 1.75 -23.33 8.49
CA LEU A 49 0.44 -23.19 9.18
C LEU A 49 -0.65 -24.08 8.58
N LYS A 50 -0.32 -25.31 8.21
CA LYS A 50 -1.19 -26.25 7.47
C LYS A 50 -2.51 -26.59 8.17
N ASP A 51 -2.56 -26.47 9.51
CA ASP A 51 -3.73 -26.77 10.33
C ASP A 51 -4.64 -25.55 10.56
N GLU A 52 -4.23 -24.35 10.11
CA GLU A 52 -5.01 -23.12 10.28
C GLU A 52 -5.97 -22.92 9.12
N VAL A 53 -7.27 -23.02 9.40
CA VAL A 53 -8.36 -22.91 8.43
C VAL A 53 -9.07 -21.57 8.55
N GLY A 54 -9.49 -21.01 7.43
CA GLY A 54 -10.27 -19.77 7.42
C GLY A 54 -9.46 -18.51 7.60
N VAL A 55 -8.16 -18.54 7.30
CA VAL A 55 -7.31 -17.37 7.28
C VAL A 55 -7.68 -16.48 6.10
N SER A 56 -7.99 -15.21 6.35
CA SER A 56 -8.36 -14.23 5.32
C SER A 56 -7.23 -13.28 4.94
N SER A 57 -6.37 -12.95 5.87
CA SER A 57 -5.14 -12.16 5.67
C SER A 57 -4.22 -12.32 6.89
N PHE A 58 -2.98 -11.88 6.75
CA PHE A 58 -2.03 -11.86 7.85
C PHE A 58 -1.21 -10.58 7.81
N TYR A 59 -0.55 -10.28 8.93
CA TYR A 59 0.26 -9.10 9.14
C TYR A 59 1.47 -9.46 9.97
N THR A 60 2.59 -8.80 9.73
CA THR A 60 3.82 -9.02 10.48
C THR A 60 4.23 -7.74 11.22
N PHE A 61 4.64 -7.89 12.47
CA PHE A 61 5.23 -6.80 13.24
C PHE A 61 6.18 -7.36 14.28
N GLN A 62 7.34 -6.74 14.44
CA GLN A 62 8.39 -7.22 15.34
C GLN A 62 8.66 -8.74 15.14
N ASP A 63 8.50 -9.55 16.17
CA ASP A 63 8.66 -10.99 16.16
C ASP A 63 7.35 -11.78 16.04
N TYR A 64 6.27 -11.13 15.60
CA TYR A 64 4.94 -11.72 15.59
C TYR A 64 4.34 -11.79 14.19
N VAL A 65 3.50 -12.82 14.01
CA VAL A 65 2.60 -12.99 12.87
C VAL A 65 1.17 -12.96 13.41
N LEU A 66 0.36 -12.08 12.85
CA LEU A 66 -1.05 -11.94 13.19
C LEU A 66 -1.89 -12.47 12.02
N LEU A 67 -2.69 -13.49 12.27
CA LEU A 67 -3.67 -14.01 11.32
C LEU A 67 -5.01 -13.30 11.54
N LYS A 68 -5.60 -12.83 10.45
CA LYS A 68 -7.01 -12.41 10.45
C LYS A 68 -7.85 -13.57 9.97
N MET A 69 -8.83 -13.94 10.78
CA MET A 69 -9.71 -15.08 10.55
C MET A 69 -11.03 -14.64 9.91
N ASN A 70 -11.70 -15.55 9.20
CA ASN A 70 -13.06 -15.30 8.76
C ASN A 70 -14.08 -15.46 9.91
N LYS A 71 -15.28 -14.90 9.75
CA LYS A 71 -16.31 -14.90 10.81
C LYS A 71 -16.75 -16.29 11.27
N LYS A 72 -16.58 -17.34 10.45
CA LYS A 72 -17.03 -18.70 10.78
C LYS A 72 -16.21 -19.35 11.89
N VAL A 73 -15.02 -18.83 12.17
CA VAL A 73 -14.09 -19.37 13.19
C VAL A 73 -14.43 -18.92 14.62
N GLY A 74 -15.27 -17.87 14.78
CA GLY A 74 -15.74 -17.39 16.08
C GLY A 74 -14.86 -16.30 16.72
N TYR A 75 -13.60 -16.17 16.30
CA TYR A 75 -12.69 -15.08 16.68
C TYR A 75 -12.08 -14.46 15.43
N GLY A 76 -11.71 -13.18 15.52
CA GLY A 76 -11.24 -12.43 14.36
C GLY A 76 -9.72 -12.44 14.16
N LEU A 77 -8.96 -12.69 15.22
CA LEU A 77 -7.51 -12.57 15.20
C LEU A 77 -6.83 -13.69 15.99
N ALA A 78 -5.70 -14.20 15.45
CA ALA A 78 -4.81 -15.12 16.13
C ALA A 78 -3.36 -14.63 16.05
N LEU A 79 -2.68 -14.51 17.17
CA LEU A 79 -1.29 -14.04 17.29
C LEU A 79 -0.34 -15.21 17.45
N TYR A 80 0.72 -15.24 16.66
CA TYR A 80 1.80 -16.23 16.71
C TYR A 80 3.13 -15.53 16.91
N HIS A 81 4.08 -16.23 17.52
CA HIS A 81 5.48 -15.82 17.48
C HIS A 81 6.15 -16.42 16.23
N LYS A 82 6.90 -15.62 15.47
CA LYS A 82 7.51 -16.05 14.18
C LYS A 82 8.43 -17.28 14.30
N SER A 83 9.03 -17.54 15.48
CA SER A 83 9.85 -18.73 15.74
C SER A 83 9.03 -19.99 16.09
N ASN A 84 7.72 -19.84 16.33
CA ASN A 84 6.83 -20.96 16.65
C ASN A 84 5.43 -20.71 16.06
N LEU A 85 5.22 -21.21 14.86
CA LEU A 85 3.95 -21.11 14.16
C LEU A 85 2.99 -22.29 14.41
N GLU A 86 3.36 -23.25 15.28
CA GLU A 86 2.51 -24.41 15.57
C GLU A 86 1.38 -24.07 16.54
N LYS A 87 1.59 -23.09 17.43
CA LYS A 87 0.62 -22.75 18.47
C LYS A 87 0.47 -21.23 18.61
N PRO A 88 -0.77 -20.70 18.53
CA PRO A 88 -1.02 -19.27 18.77
C PRO A 88 -0.74 -18.91 20.24
N LEU A 89 -0.19 -17.72 20.44
CA LEU A 89 -0.04 -17.10 21.76
C LEU A 89 -1.41 -16.65 22.30
N ALA A 90 -2.25 -16.11 21.42
CA ALA A 90 -3.59 -15.67 21.77
C ALA A 90 -4.55 -15.78 20.59
N ARG A 91 -5.84 -16.03 20.89
CA ARG A 91 -6.96 -15.88 19.97
C ARG A 91 -7.92 -14.86 20.59
N PHE A 92 -8.28 -13.82 19.84
CA PHE A 92 -8.96 -12.66 20.38
C PHE A 92 -9.85 -11.96 19.35
N ALA A 93 -10.47 -10.85 19.73
CA ALA A 93 -11.36 -10.05 18.91
C ALA A 93 -12.57 -10.86 18.42
N PRO A 94 -13.48 -11.29 19.30
CA PRO A 94 -14.66 -12.07 18.92
C PRO A 94 -15.57 -11.26 18.00
N PHE A 95 -16.19 -11.92 17.04
CA PHE A 95 -17.19 -11.32 16.15
C PHE A 95 -18.55 -11.24 16.83
N GLY A 96 -19.24 -10.10 16.67
CA GLY A 96 -20.61 -9.90 17.14
C GLY A 96 -21.01 -8.43 17.18
N GLU A 97 -22.15 -8.16 17.86
CA GLU A 97 -22.75 -6.84 17.98
C GLU A 97 -22.55 -6.21 19.35
N GLY A 98 -22.04 -6.97 20.33
CA GLY A 98 -21.77 -6.48 21.69
C GLY A 98 -20.72 -5.35 21.71
N PRO A 99 -20.59 -4.66 22.87
CA PRO A 99 -19.69 -3.51 23.00
C PRO A 99 -18.22 -3.89 22.82
N ASP A 100 -17.82 -5.10 23.19
CA ASP A 100 -16.46 -5.63 23.06
C ASP A 100 -16.29 -6.57 21.86
N GLU A 101 -17.33 -6.79 21.08
CA GLU A 101 -17.33 -7.60 19.89
C GLU A 101 -17.08 -6.74 18.63
N TRP A 102 -16.64 -7.39 17.56
CA TRP A 102 -16.25 -6.75 16.32
C TRP A 102 -17.24 -7.04 15.20
N GLY A 103 -17.72 -5.99 14.55
CA GLY A 103 -18.56 -6.10 13.36
C GLY A 103 -17.74 -6.43 12.10
N ALA A 104 -16.67 -5.68 11.89
CA ALA A 104 -15.74 -5.88 10.76
C ALA A 104 -14.33 -5.41 11.16
N ILE A 105 -13.50 -6.37 11.56
CA ILE A 105 -12.11 -6.08 11.92
C ILE A 105 -11.31 -5.72 10.69
N ARG A 106 -10.60 -4.58 10.76
CA ARG A 106 -9.60 -4.15 9.79
C ARG A 106 -8.27 -4.00 10.52
N VAL A 107 -7.23 -4.54 9.94
CA VAL A 107 -5.85 -4.50 10.45
C VAL A 107 -4.95 -4.15 9.29
N ASN A 108 -3.87 -3.43 9.55
CA ASN A 108 -2.80 -3.17 8.59
C ASN A 108 -1.41 -3.51 9.17
N GLY A 109 -1.38 -4.20 10.32
CA GLY A 109 -0.13 -4.58 10.98
C GLY A 109 0.61 -3.44 11.67
N GLN A 110 0.03 -2.22 11.73
CA GLN A 110 0.68 -1.10 12.37
C GLN A 110 0.71 -1.26 13.89
N THR A 111 1.88 -1.03 14.47
CA THR A 111 2.07 -0.90 15.91
C THR A 111 2.47 0.54 16.26
N LEU A 112 2.01 1.01 17.41
CA LEU A 112 2.34 2.31 17.98
C LEU A 112 2.97 2.12 19.35
N SER A 113 4.00 2.91 19.67
CA SER A 113 4.53 2.98 21.04
C SER A 113 4.06 4.28 21.69
N LYS A 114 3.36 4.18 22.82
CA LYS A 114 2.84 5.32 23.54
C LYS A 114 3.06 5.14 25.04
N ASN A 115 3.72 6.10 25.68
CA ASN A 115 4.09 6.05 27.10
C ASN A 115 4.84 4.76 27.50
N GLY A 116 5.69 4.23 26.59
CA GLY A 116 6.47 3.01 26.83
C GLY A 116 5.70 1.70 26.67
N THR A 117 4.43 1.72 26.26
CA THR A 117 3.59 0.55 25.96
C THR A 117 3.41 0.41 24.47
N ASN A 118 3.47 -0.81 23.94
CA ASN A 118 3.26 -1.13 22.53
C ASN A 118 1.79 -1.48 22.27
N TYR A 119 1.24 -0.93 21.23
CA TYR A 119 -0.15 -1.11 20.82
C TYR A 119 -0.25 -1.62 19.39
N LEU A 120 -1.17 -2.55 19.15
CA LEU A 120 -1.62 -2.89 17.81
C LEU A 120 -2.83 -2.01 17.45
N VAL A 121 -2.80 -1.42 16.26
CA VAL A 121 -3.91 -0.62 15.73
C VAL A 121 -4.96 -1.54 15.11
N LEU A 122 -6.17 -1.49 15.64
CA LEU A 122 -7.32 -2.21 15.13
C LEU A 122 -8.44 -1.23 14.77
N ASN A 123 -9.10 -1.46 13.63
CA ASN A 123 -10.23 -0.65 13.18
C ASN A 123 -11.48 -1.50 13.01
N ASP A 124 -12.63 -1.06 13.56
CA ASP A 124 -13.94 -1.63 13.25
C ASP A 124 -14.61 -0.80 12.15
N GLY A 125 -14.58 -1.34 10.93
CA GLY A 125 -15.12 -0.63 9.77
C GLY A 125 -16.63 -0.37 9.82
N PHE A 126 -17.41 -1.16 10.59
CA PHE A 126 -18.86 -0.90 10.73
C PHE A 126 -19.19 0.08 11.82
N LYS A 127 -18.37 0.11 12.89
CA LYS A 127 -18.60 0.99 14.04
C LYS A 127 -17.84 2.32 13.94
N TYR A 128 -17.07 2.56 12.84
CA TYR A 128 -16.20 3.72 12.68
C TYR A 128 -15.33 3.97 13.91
N ARG A 129 -14.73 2.91 14.42
CA ARG A 129 -14.02 2.90 15.69
C ARG A 129 -12.61 2.38 15.54
N VAL A 130 -11.64 3.11 16.06
CA VAL A 130 -10.25 2.68 16.17
C VAL A 130 -9.93 2.34 17.61
N ARG A 131 -9.31 1.18 17.83
CA ARG A 131 -8.87 0.73 19.14
C ARG A 131 -7.39 0.44 19.14
N LEU A 132 -6.71 0.84 20.20
CA LEU A 132 -5.32 0.47 20.44
C LEU A 132 -5.27 -0.67 21.44
N LEU A 133 -4.98 -1.87 20.94
CA LEU A 133 -4.83 -3.09 21.73
C LEU A 133 -3.46 -3.10 22.40
N ASN A 134 -3.43 -3.23 23.73
CA ASN A 134 -2.19 -3.35 24.49
C ASN A 134 -1.50 -4.68 24.21
N LEU A 135 -0.45 -4.65 23.38
CA LEU A 135 0.30 -5.83 22.98
C LEU A 135 1.09 -6.46 24.13
N ASP A 136 1.62 -5.64 25.04
CA ASP A 136 2.42 -6.14 26.15
C ASP A 136 1.56 -7.03 27.07
N ARG A 137 0.30 -6.66 27.32
CA ARG A 137 -0.65 -7.46 28.08
C ARG A 137 -1.15 -8.69 27.32
N LEU A 138 -1.43 -8.53 26.04
CA LEU A 138 -1.87 -9.65 25.22
C LEU A 138 -0.79 -10.74 25.15
N ILE A 139 0.46 -10.36 24.97
CA ILE A 139 1.59 -11.30 24.85
C ILE A 139 1.89 -11.96 26.19
N LYS A 140 1.93 -11.17 27.27
CA LYS A 140 2.32 -11.66 28.59
C LYS A 140 1.23 -12.50 29.28
N ASP A 141 -0.01 -11.97 29.22
CA ASP A 141 -1.10 -12.48 30.07
C ASP A 141 -2.22 -13.15 29.24
N SER A 142 -2.14 -13.10 27.90
CA SER A 142 -3.19 -13.50 26.95
C SER A 142 -4.52 -12.74 27.20
N VAL A 143 -4.44 -11.51 27.67
CA VAL A 143 -5.60 -10.68 28.02
C VAL A 143 -5.78 -9.57 26.99
N GLU A 144 -6.96 -9.51 26.38
CA GLU A 144 -7.37 -8.48 25.44
C GLU A 144 -7.76 -7.21 26.18
N VAL A 145 -6.94 -6.15 26.06
CA VAL A 145 -7.16 -4.84 26.71
C VAL A 145 -6.99 -3.71 25.70
N TYR A 146 -7.96 -2.83 25.63
CA TYR A 146 -7.95 -1.63 24.78
C TYR A 146 -7.79 -0.39 25.67
N ASP A 147 -6.57 0.16 25.75
CA ASP A 147 -6.29 1.35 26.56
C ASP A 147 -6.82 2.64 25.93
N TYR A 148 -6.97 2.65 24.60
CA TYR A 148 -7.48 3.79 23.84
C TYR A 148 -8.53 3.34 22.84
N THR A 149 -9.61 4.11 22.78
CA THR A 149 -10.67 3.96 21.79
C THR A 149 -11.02 5.33 21.21
N TYR A 150 -11.04 5.41 19.87
CA TYR A 150 -11.41 6.62 19.15
C TYR A 150 -12.64 6.30 18.29
N ASP A 151 -13.76 6.95 18.56
CA ASP A 151 -14.92 6.93 17.70
C ASP A 151 -14.77 8.05 16.66
N ILE A 152 -14.80 7.70 15.38
CA ILE A 152 -14.62 8.63 14.26
C ILE A 152 -15.98 8.89 13.64
N ASP A 153 -16.40 10.14 13.56
CA ASP A 153 -17.66 10.50 12.92
C ASP A 153 -17.62 10.13 11.41
N SER A 154 -18.62 9.41 10.96
CA SER A 154 -18.77 8.99 9.55
C SER A 154 -18.80 10.17 8.57
N LYS A 155 -19.17 11.39 9.04
CA LYS A 155 -19.13 12.64 8.24
C LYS A 155 -17.75 12.92 7.64
N HIS A 156 -16.67 12.42 8.27
CA HIS A 156 -15.30 12.60 7.76
C HIS A 156 -14.99 11.73 6.55
N GLY A 157 -15.85 10.77 6.20
CA GLY A 157 -15.73 9.98 4.97
C GLY A 157 -14.39 9.25 4.82
N LEU A 158 -13.86 8.69 5.91
CA LEU A 158 -12.65 7.85 5.88
C LEU A 158 -13.00 6.47 5.36
N SER A 159 -12.05 5.82 4.66
CA SER A 159 -12.19 4.42 4.28
C SER A 159 -12.09 3.51 5.51
N GLN A 160 -12.41 2.25 5.31
CA GLN A 160 -12.32 1.24 6.36
C GLN A 160 -10.88 0.83 6.72
N SER A 161 -9.88 1.26 5.91
CA SER A 161 -8.46 1.01 6.17
C SER A 161 -7.78 2.31 6.55
N ILE A 162 -7.35 2.41 7.80
CA ILE A 162 -6.72 3.62 8.34
C ILE A 162 -5.36 3.29 8.93
N THR A 163 -4.44 4.26 8.82
CA THR A 163 -3.07 4.17 9.33
C THR A 163 -2.72 5.44 10.08
N PHE A 164 -2.07 5.33 11.23
CA PHE A 164 -1.56 6.48 11.97
C PHE A 164 -0.27 7.00 11.33
N LEU A 165 -0.17 8.31 11.15
CA LEU A 165 1.07 9.01 10.83
C LEU A 165 1.81 9.45 12.09
N ASN A 166 1.07 9.72 13.15
CA ASN A 166 1.55 10.05 14.49
C ASN A 166 0.40 9.90 15.51
N ASP A 167 0.61 10.28 16.75
CA ASP A 167 -0.37 10.14 17.85
C ASP A 167 -1.74 10.81 17.63
N SER A 168 -1.89 11.64 16.62
CA SER A 168 -3.11 12.43 16.38
C SER A 168 -3.57 12.51 14.94
N ILE A 169 -2.75 12.14 13.98
CA ILE A 169 -3.10 12.19 12.55
C ILE A 169 -3.16 10.78 12.01
N ILE A 170 -4.28 10.46 11.40
CA ILE A 170 -4.49 9.22 10.64
C ILE A 170 -4.65 9.55 9.17
N VAL A 171 -4.29 8.59 8.32
CA VAL A 171 -4.47 8.64 6.87
C VAL A 171 -5.25 7.42 6.40
N SER A 172 -6.07 7.62 5.39
CA SER A 172 -6.79 6.57 4.67
C SER A 172 -6.96 6.97 3.19
N THR A 173 -7.52 6.09 2.37
CA THR A 173 -8.18 6.53 1.14
C THR A 173 -9.53 7.18 1.49
N PRO A 174 -10.10 8.06 0.65
CA PRO A 174 -11.47 8.53 0.82
C PRO A 174 -12.44 7.34 0.85
N GLY A 175 -13.38 7.35 1.79
CA GLY A 175 -14.44 6.34 1.87
C GLY A 175 -15.55 6.60 0.85
N ILE A 176 -16.46 5.64 0.68
CA ILE A 176 -17.61 5.73 -0.24
C ILE A 176 -18.53 6.90 0.08
N ASP A 177 -18.61 7.29 1.36
CA ASP A 177 -19.44 8.42 1.83
C ASP A 177 -18.68 9.76 1.81
N SER A 178 -17.44 9.79 1.31
CA SER A 178 -16.64 11.02 1.26
C SER A 178 -17.27 12.01 0.28
N LYS A 179 -17.44 13.26 0.73
CA LYS A 179 -17.84 14.39 -0.12
C LYS A 179 -16.65 15.08 -0.77
N GLU A 180 -15.44 14.75 -0.37
CA GLU A 180 -14.20 15.33 -0.86
C GLU A 180 -13.44 14.25 -1.64
N PHE A 181 -13.05 14.61 -2.85
CA PHE A 181 -12.30 13.73 -3.75
C PHE A 181 -10.81 14.06 -3.69
N GLY A 182 -10.00 13.08 -3.39
CA GLY A 182 -8.55 13.17 -3.32
C GLY A 182 -7.92 11.79 -3.34
N ARG A 183 -6.60 11.70 -3.40
CA ARG A 183 -5.90 10.40 -3.35
C ARG A 183 -5.83 9.86 -1.94
N LEU A 184 -5.49 10.72 -0.99
CA LEU A 184 -5.40 10.41 0.42
C LEU A 184 -6.35 11.29 1.21
N LYS A 185 -6.93 10.75 2.25
CA LYS A 185 -7.74 11.46 3.23
C LYS A 185 -7.06 11.42 4.59
N PHE A 186 -6.87 12.58 5.17
CA PHE A 186 -6.28 12.76 6.48
C PHE A 186 -7.33 13.19 7.50
N TYR A 187 -7.15 12.77 8.74
CA TYR A 187 -7.99 13.18 9.84
C TYR A 187 -7.16 13.42 11.10
N ASN A 188 -7.37 14.58 11.71
CA ASN A 188 -6.74 14.95 12.97
C ASN A 188 -7.68 14.65 14.13
N LEU A 189 -7.34 13.62 14.91
CA LEU A 189 -8.11 13.14 16.08
C LEU A 189 -8.28 14.23 17.17
N LYS A 190 -7.32 15.16 17.30
CA LYS A 190 -7.38 16.20 18.34
C LYS A 190 -8.20 17.41 17.91
N ALA A 191 -8.11 17.76 16.61
CA ALA A 191 -8.77 18.94 16.07
C ALA A 191 -10.15 18.64 15.48
N ASP A 192 -10.56 17.37 15.41
CA ASP A 192 -11.78 16.89 14.75
C ASP A 192 -11.95 17.48 13.34
N SER A 193 -10.87 17.45 12.55
CA SER A 193 -10.81 18.04 11.21
C SER A 193 -10.18 17.09 10.21
N SER A 194 -10.65 17.16 8.95
CA SER A 194 -10.12 16.35 7.85
C SER A 194 -9.74 17.20 6.66
N TRP A 195 -8.82 16.70 5.84
CA TRP A 195 -8.42 17.27 4.55
C TRP A 195 -8.05 16.15 3.58
N VAL A 196 -7.94 16.48 2.30
CA VAL A 196 -7.56 15.53 1.25
C VAL A 196 -6.32 16.03 0.52
N SER A 197 -5.54 15.09 -0.05
CA SER A 197 -4.49 15.42 -1.01
C SER A 197 -5.09 15.67 -2.40
N ASP A 198 -4.27 16.16 -3.33
CA ASP A 198 -4.67 16.31 -4.72
C ASP A 198 -5.11 14.96 -5.33
N LEU A 199 -6.01 15.06 -6.32
CA LEU A 199 -6.52 13.91 -7.06
C LEU A 199 -5.70 13.68 -8.33
N PHE A 200 -5.14 12.49 -8.47
CA PHE A 200 -4.53 11.98 -9.71
C PHE A 200 -4.46 10.44 -9.70
N PRO A 201 -4.31 9.77 -10.85
CA PRO A 201 -4.41 10.37 -12.18
C PRO A 201 -5.78 11.00 -12.38
N GLN A 202 -5.88 12.04 -13.21
CA GLN A 202 -7.16 12.59 -13.57
C GLN A 202 -7.81 11.71 -14.62
N VAL A 203 -9.00 11.19 -14.32
CA VAL A 203 -9.82 10.47 -15.29
C VAL A 203 -10.59 11.47 -16.13
N LEU A 204 -10.67 11.23 -17.44
CA LEU A 204 -11.30 12.15 -18.40
C LEU A 204 -12.81 12.38 -18.13
N ASP A 205 -13.49 11.45 -17.45
CA ASP A 205 -14.89 11.59 -17.06
C ASP A 205 -15.02 12.03 -15.61
N GLN A 206 -15.45 13.28 -15.42
CA GLN A 206 -15.65 13.88 -14.10
C GLN A 206 -17.03 13.57 -13.49
N ASN A 207 -17.89 12.79 -14.17
CA ASN A 207 -19.24 12.46 -13.71
C ASN A 207 -19.31 11.10 -13.01
N LEU A 208 -18.22 10.65 -12.38
CA LEU A 208 -18.22 9.42 -11.61
C LEU A 208 -19.15 9.54 -10.40
N SER A 209 -19.96 8.50 -10.16
CA SER A 209 -20.66 8.38 -8.89
C SER A 209 -19.66 8.25 -7.72
N PRO A 210 -20.04 8.58 -6.48
CA PRO A 210 -19.14 8.34 -5.32
C PRO A 210 -18.66 6.91 -5.22
N PHE A 211 -19.48 5.93 -5.59
CA PHE A 211 -19.12 4.52 -5.59
C PHE A 211 -18.08 4.20 -6.68
N ASP A 212 -18.28 4.69 -7.91
CA ASP A 212 -17.34 4.48 -9.02
C ASP A 212 -16.00 5.15 -8.71
N PHE A 213 -16.05 6.37 -8.14
CA PHE A 213 -14.87 7.07 -7.68
C PHE A 213 -14.11 6.26 -6.62
N TYR A 214 -14.80 5.83 -5.56
CA TYR A 214 -14.21 5.02 -4.50
C TYR A 214 -13.53 3.77 -5.05
N SER A 215 -14.20 3.06 -5.94
CA SER A 215 -13.69 1.81 -6.49
C SER A 215 -12.51 2.01 -7.45
N LEU A 216 -12.56 3.06 -8.28
CA LEU A 216 -11.49 3.39 -9.23
C LEU A 216 -10.21 3.84 -8.52
N TYR A 217 -10.36 4.62 -7.43
CA TYR A 217 -9.23 5.16 -6.67
C TYR A 217 -8.89 4.33 -5.42
N PHE A 218 -9.50 3.15 -5.30
CA PHE A 218 -9.15 2.23 -4.22
C PHE A 218 -7.66 1.90 -4.24
N SER A 219 -7.03 1.94 -3.06
CA SER A 219 -5.59 1.75 -2.93
C SER A 219 -5.24 1.14 -1.57
N TYR A 220 -4.15 0.40 -1.56
CA TYR A 220 -3.50 -0.05 -0.34
C TYR A 220 -2.50 1.01 0.10
N ILE A 221 -2.61 1.45 1.36
CA ILE A 221 -1.76 2.50 1.93
C ILE A 221 -0.75 1.89 2.88
N HIS A 222 0.51 2.28 2.70
CA HIS A 222 1.63 1.91 3.57
C HIS A 222 2.35 3.16 4.06
N VAL A 223 2.79 3.15 5.31
CA VAL A 223 3.50 4.26 5.94
C VAL A 223 4.91 3.83 6.30
N ASN A 224 5.88 4.62 5.89
CA ASN A 224 7.26 4.53 6.35
C ASN A 224 7.55 5.69 7.32
N GLU A 225 7.51 5.39 8.60
CA GLU A 225 7.74 6.39 9.65
C GLU A 225 9.17 6.93 9.62
N GLY A 226 10.15 6.10 9.24
CA GLY A 226 11.57 6.47 9.19
C GLY A 226 11.87 7.52 8.12
N SER A 227 11.34 7.34 6.91
CA SER A 227 11.49 8.30 5.80
C SER A 227 10.36 9.33 5.72
N LYS A 228 9.31 9.21 6.56
CA LYS A 228 8.09 10.04 6.55
C LYS A 228 7.37 10.03 5.19
N LYS A 229 7.26 8.86 4.60
CA LYS A 229 6.61 8.64 3.30
C LYS A 229 5.35 7.78 3.43
N ILE A 230 4.41 8.03 2.53
CA ILE A 230 3.19 7.24 2.37
C ILE A 230 3.19 6.68 0.96
N ALA A 231 3.09 5.36 0.81
CA ALA A 231 2.89 4.72 -0.47
C ALA A 231 1.41 4.35 -0.66
N SER A 232 0.91 4.51 -1.87
CA SER A 232 -0.46 4.20 -2.27
C SER A 232 -0.45 3.37 -3.55
N SER A 233 -0.65 2.05 -3.42
CA SER A 233 -0.69 1.10 -4.54
C SER A 233 -2.12 0.98 -5.05
N MET A 234 -2.36 1.32 -6.31
CA MET A 234 -3.70 1.35 -6.90
C MET A 234 -4.12 0.00 -7.46
N ASP A 235 -5.37 -0.40 -7.16
CA ASP A 235 -5.94 -1.62 -7.72
C ASP A 235 -6.21 -1.47 -9.23
N ALA A 236 -6.80 -0.35 -9.64
CA ALA A 236 -7.28 -0.10 -11.00
C ALA A 236 -6.25 0.58 -11.93
N PHE A 237 -5.08 0.93 -11.45
CA PHE A 237 -4.01 1.58 -12.24
C PHE A 237 -2.66 0.90 -12.00
N ASP A 238 -1.84 0.78 -13.05
CA ASP A 238 -0.47 0.26 -12.94
C ASP A 238 0.46 1.33 -12.36
N ARG A 239 0.15 1.76 -11.12
CA ARG A 239 0.92 2.80 -10.46
C ARG A 239 0.96 2.65 -8.93
N ILE A 240 2.08 3.08 -8.37
CA ILE A 240 2.27 3.25 -6.93
C ILE A 240 2.76 4.67 -6.70
N ASP A 241 1.98 5.47 -5.99
CA ASP A 241 2.29 6.85 -5.69
C ASP A 241 2.94 6.96 -4.31
N ILE A 242 3.95 7.83 -4.19
CA ILE A 242 4.69 8.07 -2.96
C ILE A 242 4.51 9.54 -2.57
N PHE A 243 3.97 9.75 -1.38
CA PHE A 243 3.64 11.06 -0.82
C PHE A 243 4.49 11.34 0.42
N ASP A 244 4.66 12.63 0.72
CA ASP A 244 5.08 13.06 2.06
C ASP A 244 3.93 12.94 3.09
N PHE A 245 4.22 13.19 4.37
CA PHE A 245 3.21 13.16 5.44
C PHE A 245 2.19 14.31 5.39
N ASN A 246 2.37 15.30 4.52
CA ASN A 246 1.40 16.36 4.26
C ASN A 246 0.43 15.99 3.12
N GLY A 247 0.71 14.92 2.38
CA GLY A 247 -0.08 14.47 1.24
C GLY A 247 0.40 15.05 -0.10
N ASN A 248 1.57 15.66 -0.15
CA ASN A 248 2.16 16.09 -1.41
C ASN A 248 2.79 14.90 -2.12
N LEU A 249 2.50 14.75 -3.43
CA LEU A 249 3.13 13.72 -4.25
C LEU A 249 4.62 14.03 -4.42
N GLU A 250 5.49 13.10 -4.03
CA GLU A 250 6.93 13.20 -4.22
C GLU A 250 7.39 12.43 -5.45
N ASN A 251 6.93 11.18 -5.60
CA ASN A 251 7.31 10.29 -6.68
C ASN A 251 6.17 9.36 -7.07
N SER A 252 6.29 8.71 -8.22
CA SER A 252 5.39 7.64 -8.67
C SER A 252 6.19 6.57 -9.42
N TYR A 253 5.94 5.32 -9.09
CA TYR A 253 6.19 4.23 -10.04
C TYR A 253 5.03 4.19 -11.02
N LEU A 254 5.31 4.26 -12.31
CA LEU A 254 4.34 4.13 -13.40
C LEU A 254 4.69 2.90 -14.21
N GLY A 255 3.79 1.93 -14.25
CA GLY A 255 3.94 0.78 -15.12
C GLY A 255 3.58 1.10 -16.59
N GLU A 256 3.79 0.14 -17.46
CA GLU A 256 3.57 0.31 -18.91
C GLU A 256 2.09 0.47 -19.28
N SER A 257 1.18 0.04 -18.40
CA SER A 257 -0.27 -0.01 -18.65
C SER A 257 -1.06 1.10 -17.96
N ASP A 258 -0.41 2.13 -17.41
CA ASP A 258 -1.08 3.17 -16.58
C ASP A 258 -2.16 3.99 -17.32
N HIS A 259 -2.14 4.04 -18.65
CA HIS A 259 -3.10 4.83 -19.45
C HIS A 259 -4.38 4.08 -19.83
N TYR A 260 -4.47 2.79 -19.54
CA TYR A 260 -5.61 1.97 -19.99
C TYR A 260 -6.97 2.53 -19.56
N ILE A 261 -7.10 2.97 -18.32
CA ILE A 261 -8.37 3.48 -17.76
C ILE A 261 -8.62 4.93 -18.19
N THR A 262 -7.58 5.76 -18.26
CA THR A 262 -7.70 7.16 -18.65
C THR A 262 -8.14 7.33 -20.09
N GLU A 263 -7.86 6.35 -20.97
CA GLU A 263 -8.18 6.36 -22.40
C GLU A 263 -9.46 5.58 -22.73
N ASN A 264 -10.00 4.75 -21.82
CA ASN A 264 -11.12 3.87 -22.11
C ASN A 264 -12.47 4.52 -21.83
N PRO A 265 -13.27 4.87 -22.88
CA PRO A 265 -14.58 5.53 -22.72
C PRO A 265 -15.69 4.62 -22.17
N LYS A 266 -15.45 3.30 -22.00
CA LYS A 266 -16.46 2.34 -21.53
C LYS A 266 -16.72 2.36 -20.02
N LEU A 267 -16.04 3.22 -19.26
CA LEU A 267 -16.37 3.49 -17.85
C LEU A 267 -17.78 4.08 -17.63
N LYS A 268 -18.57 4.27 -18.71
CA LYS A 268 -19.87 4.97 -18.72
C LYS A 268 -21.12 4.11 -18.69
N GLU A 269 -21.04 2.79 -18.69
CA GLU A 269 -22.24 1.97 -18.62
C GLU A 269 -22.81 2.02 -17.20
N GLU A 270 -23.93 2.73 -17.05
CA GLU A 270 -24.67 2.88 -15.78
C GLU A 270 -24.96 1.49 -15.17
N GLY A 271 -24.58 1.31 -13.93
CA GLY A 271 -24.96 0.17 -13.09
C GLY A 271 -24.09 -1.09 -13.19
N THR A 272 -23.09 -1.14 -14.08
CA THR A 272 -22.09 -2.20 -14.10
C THR A 272 -20.71 -1.59 -13.94
N PHE A 273 -19.99 -1.99 -12.91
CA PHE A 273 -18.58 -1.67 -12.80
C PHE A 273 -17.90 -2.28 -14.03
N PRO A 274 -17.29 -1.50 -14.95
CA PRO A 274 -16.68 -2.08 -16.12
C PRO A 274 -15.58 -3.03 -15.65
N PRO A 275 -15.43 -4.21 -16.27
CA PRO A 275 -14.31 -5.06 -15.99
C PRO A 275 -13.03 -4.32 -16.43
N TYR A 276 -12.23 -3.89 -15.48
CA TYR A 276 -10.90 -3.35 -15.72
C TYR A 276 -9.85 -4.30 -15.16
N PRO A 277 -8.64 -4.31 -15.72
CA PRO A 277 -7.56 -5.10 -15.17
C PRO A 277 -7.25 -4.69 -13.73
N VAL A 278 -7.09 -5.67 -12.85
CA VAL A 278 -6.54 -5.47 -11.51
C VAL A 278 -5.03 -5.49 -11.64
N TYR A 279 -4.40 -4.38 -11.26
CA TYR A 279 -2.95 -4.28 -11.27
C TYR A 279 -2.36 -4.71 -9.94
N TYR A 280 -2.68 -4.03 -8.84
CA TYR A 280 -2.19 -4.38 -7.51
C TYR A 280 -3.33 -4.92 -6.65
N LYS A 281 -3.56 -6.25 -6.70
CA LYS A 281 -4.61 -6.92 -5.92
C LYS A 281 -4.36 -6.81 -4.41
N TYR A 282 -3.13 -6.63 -4.01
CA TYR A 282 -2.68 -6.39 -2.65
C TYR A 282 -1.29 -5.75 -2.66
N SER A 283 -0.91 -5.11 -1.57
CA SER A 283 0.46 -4.70 -1.35
C SER A 283 0.83 -4.72 0.12
N THR A 284 2.12 -4.77 0.39
CA THR A 284 2.73 -4.69 1.71
C THR A 284 4.02 -3.88 1.64
N SER A 285 4.63 -3.55 2.76
CA SER A 285 5.88 -2.80 2.78
C SER A 285 6.80 -3.18 3.94
N SER A 286 8.09 -3.01 3.69
CA SER A 286 9.16 -2.96 4.68
C SER A 286 9.67 -1.52 4.87
N PRO A 287 10.65 -1.28 5.73
CA PRO A 287 11.37 0.00 5.79
C PRO A 287 12.10 0.36 4.49
N ASN A 288 12.49 -0.62 3.66
CA ASN A 288 13.28 -0.39 2.45
C ASN A 288 12.44 -0.41 1.18
N HIS A 289 11.41 -1.28 1.09
CA HIS A 289 10.68 -1.52 -0.15
C HIS A 289 9.17 -1.63 0.04
N ILE A 290 8.46 -1.44 -1.07
CA ILE A 290 7.04 -1.69 -1.27
C ILE A 290 6.92 -2.92 -2.17
N TYR A 291 6.07 -3.87 -1.79
CA TYR A 291 5.82 -5.12 -2.52
C TYR A 291 4.40 -5.11 -3.03
N GLY A 292 4.22 -5.02 -4.34
CA GLY A 292 2.92 -5.02 -4.98
C GLY A 292 2.60 -6.35 -5.62
N LEU A 293 1.53 -7.02 -5.20
CA LEU A 293 1.02 -8.25 -5.81
C LEU A 293 0.33 -7.91 -7.14
N TYR A 294 1.03 -8.10 -8.23
CA TYR A 294 0.68 -7.59 -9.55
C TYR A 294 0.13 -8.66 -10.48
N TYR A 295 -0.99 -8.37 -11.15
CA TYR A 295 -1.64 -9.31 -12.05
C TYR A 295 -1.81 -8.78 -13.48
N ASN A 296 -2.28 -7.54 -13.67
CA ASN A 296 -2.67 -6.98 -14.97
C ASN A 296 -3.68 -7.87 -15.71
N GLN A 297 -4.71 -8.34 -15.00
CA GLN A 297 -5.74 -9.25 -15.52
C GLN A 297 -7.11 -8.87 -14.93
N LEU A 298 -8.20 -9.28 -15.57
CA LEU A 298 -9.53 -9.12 -15.00
C LEU A 298 -9.67 -9.94 -13.71
N ASN A 299 -10.29 -9.37 -12.68
CA ASN A 299 -10.40 -10.03 -11.36
C ASN A 299 -11.05 -11.42 -11.46
N VAL A 300 -12.08 -11.57 -12.29
CA VAL A 300 -12.74 -12.86 -12.54
C VAL A 300 -11.79 -13.89 -13.15
N GLU A 301 -10.88 -13.48 -14.02
CA GLU A 301 -9.91 -14.39 -14.63
C GLU A 301 -8.80 -14.80 -13.65
N ILE A 302 -8.38 -13.90 -12.78
CA ILE A 302 -7.36 -14.17 -11.76
C ILE A 302 -7.80 -15.35 -10.89
N GLU A 303 -9.05 -15.30 -10.39
CA GLU A 303 -9.58 -16.32 -9.47
C GLU A 303 -9.91 -17.64 -10.17
N GLN A 304 -10.49 -17.57 -11.38
CA GLN A 304 -10.88 -18.78 -12.12
C GLN A 304 -9.70 -19.56 -12.71
N LYS A 305 -8.61 -18.89 -13.05
CA LYS A 305 -7.46 -19.49 -13.72
C LYS A 305 -6.28 -19.72 -12.80
N GLU A 306 -6.38 -19.35 -11.54
CA GLU A 306 -5.27 -19.43 -10.56
C GLU A 306 -3.96 -18.86 -11.13
N ILE A 307 -4.04 -17.67 -11.73
CA ILE A 307 -2.91 -17.04 -12.41
C ILE A 307 -1.79 -16.76 -11.40
N GLN A 308 -0.60 -17.24 -11.70
CA GLN A 308 0.60 -16.92 -10.91
C GLN A 308 0.91 -15.43 -11.01
N PRO A 309 1.02 -14.72 -9.88
CA PRO A 309 1.31 -13.29 -9.89
C PRO A 309 2.78 -12.99 -10.04
N LEU A 310 3.05 -11.75 -10.48
CA LEU A 310 4.33 -11.10 -10.21
C LEU A 310 4.22 -10.31 -8.89
N ILE A 311 5.32 -10.27 -8.11
CA ILE A 311 5.44 -9.31 -7.03
C ILE A 311 6.45 -8.26 -7.49
N LYS A 312 5.99 -7.04 -7.76
CA LYS A 312 6.86 -5.90 -8.06
C LYS A 312 7.45 -5.36 -6.76
N VAL A 313 8.77 -5.30 -6.69
CA VAL A 313 9.50 -4.72 -5.55
C VAL A 313 9.97 -3.33 -5.95
N ILE A 314 9.51 -2.32 -5.22
CA ILE A 314 9.72 -0.90 -5.54
C ILE A 314 10.32 -0.22 -4.31
N ASP A 315 11.36 0.59 -4.49
CA ASP A 315 11.92 1.38 -3.39
C ASP A 315 11.03 2.59 -3.03
N TRP A 316 11.32 3.24 -1.92
CA TRP A 316 10.58 4.43 -1.47
C TRP A 316 10.91 5.71 -2.27
N GLU A 317 11.71 5.60 -3.32
CA GLU A 317 11.98 6.62 -4.34
C GLU A 317 11.18 6.37 -5.63
N GLY A 318 10.42 5.26 -5.71
CA GLY A 318 9.58 4.92 -6.87
C GLY A 318 10.32 4.16 -7.96
N ASN A 319 11.50 3.60 -7.69
CA ASN A 319 12.22 2.78 -8.67
C ASN A 319 11.84 1.31 -8.52
N LEU A 320 11.62 0.63 -9.65
CA LEU A 320 11.43 -0.82 -9.68
C LEU A 320 12.77 -1.52 -9.46
N VAL A 321 12.88 -2.28 -8.37
CA VAL A 321 14.11 -2.96 -7.93
C VAL A 321 14.16 -4.39 -8.45
N ALA A 322 13.04 -5.12 -8.37
CA ALA A 322 12.94 -6.52 -8.80
C ALA A 322 11.51 -6.91 -9.16
N ASN A 323 11.39 -7.96 -9.97
CA ASN A 323 10.15 -8.69 -10.19
C ASN A 323 10.33 -10.11 -9.65
N LEU A 324 9.47 -10.52 -8.69
CA LEU A 324 9.48 -11.86 -8.13
C LEU A 324 8.35 -12.66 -8.75
N LEU A 325 8.68 -13.78 -9.40
CA LEU A 325 7.70 -14.73 -9.92
C LEU A 325 7.57 -15.87 -8.91
N VAL A 326 6.42 -15.94 -8.25
CA VAL A 326 6.13 -16.98 -7.25
C VAL A 326 5.48 -18.20 -7.92
N ASP A 327 5.66 -19.37 -7.33
CA ASP A 327 5.21 -20.67 -7.85
C ASP A 327 3.72 -20.98 -7.62
N GLU A 328 3.05 -20.25 -6.71
CA GLU A 328 1.64 -20.46 -6.36
C GLU A 328 0.78 -19.24 -6.70
N TYR A 329 -0.53 -19.46 -6.89
CA TYR A 329 -1.51 -18.39 -6.91
C TYR A 329 -1.57 -17.73 -5.52
N LEU A 330 -1.50 -16.41 -5.45
CA LEU A 330 -1.60 -15.67 -4.20
C LEU A 330 -2.71 -14.64 -4.26
N SER A 331 -3.53 -14.58 -3.25
CA SER A 331 -4.57 -13.55 -3.10
C SER A 331 -4.18 -12.42 -2.14
N ASN A 332 -3.12 -12.63 -1.36
CA ASN A 332 -2.63 -11.69 -0.36
C ASN A 332 -1.15 -11.97 -0.09
N ILE A 333 -0.39 -10.95 0.26
CA ILE A 333 1.03 -11.07 0.61
C ILE A 333 1.36 -10.22 1.83
N GLU A 334 2.38 -10.60 2.58
CA GLU A 334 2.95 -9.80 3.65
C GLU A 334 4.45 -10.04 3.74
N VAL A 335 5.23 -8.98 3.93
CA VAL A 335 6.69 -9.06 4.09
C VAL A 335 7.08 -8.88 5.54
N TYR A 336 8.06 -9.65 6.01
CA TYR A 336 8.69 -9.40 7.30
C TYR A 336 9.44 -8.06 7.24
N LYS A 337 9.39 -7.28 8.33
CA LYS A 337 10.01 -5.94 8.35
C LYS A 337 11.52 -5.95 8.15
N ASP A 338 12.19 -7.08 8.45
CA ASP A 338 13.60 -7.31 8.18
C ASP A 338 13.89 -7.88 6.78
N GLU A 339 12.85 -8.00 5.93
CA GLU A 339 12.90 -8.55 4.57
C GLU A 339 13.48 -9.97 4.49
N SER A 340 13.45 -10.71 5.60
CA SER A 340 13.92 -12.09 5.59
C SER A 340 12.99 -13.04 4.84
N PHE A 341 11.68 -12.82 4.94
CA PHE A 341 10.65 -13.66 4.34
C PHE A 341 9.46 -12.84 3.84
N LEU A 342 8.82 -13.38 2.82
CA LEU A 342 7.49 -12.99 2.37
C LEU A 342 6.54 -14.16 2.61
N ILE A 343 5.37 -13.86 3.17
CA ILE A 343 4.29 -14.83 3.29
C ILE A 343 3.23 -14.52 2.24
N GLY A 344 2.65 -15.56 1.63
CA GLY A 344 1.54 -15.47 0.68
C GLY A 344 0.36 -16.32 1.10
N ILE A 345 -0.87 -15.89 0.80
CA ILE A 345 -2.08 -16.70 0.96
C ILE A 345 -2.65 -17.04 -0.40
N ASP A 346 -2.82 -18.32 -0.64
CA ASP A 346 -3.70 -18.85 -1.66
C ASP A 346 -5.05 -19.17 -0.99
N LYS A 347 -6.04 -18.29 -1.21
CA LYS A 347 -7.39 -18.48 -0.64
C LYS A 347 -8.21 -19.56 -1.35
N VAL A 348 -7.85 -19.91 -2.58
CA VAL A 348 -8.57 -20.93 -3.36
C VAL A 348 -8.23 -22.30 -2.81
N ASN A 349 -6.95 -22.57 -2.57
CA ASN A 349 -6.45 -23.83 -2.06
C ASN A 349 -6.23 -23.84 -0.53
N GLU A 350 -6.59 -22.74 0.16
CA GLU A 350 -6.42 -22.55 1.61
C GLU A 350 -4.97 -22.76 2.10
N LYS A 351 -3.97 -22.41 1.26
CA LYS A 351 -2.54 -22.57 1.59
C LYS A 351 -1.94 -21.27 2.08
N ILE A 352 -0.98 -21.38 2.99
CA ILE A 352 -0.13 -20.28 3.43
C ILE A 352 1.32 -20.62 3.04
N MET A 353 1.91 -19.81 2.19
CA MET A 353 3.22 -20.02 1.61
C MET A 353 4.25 -19.07 2.21
N LEU A 354 5.45 -19.56 2.49
CA LEU A 354 6.60 -18.80 2.97
C LEU A 354 7.71 -18.79 1.92
N TYR A 355 8.16 -17.60 1.51
CA TYR A 355 9.20 -17.37 0.51
C TYR A 355 10.43 -16.73 1.17
N ASP A 356 11.63 -17.28 0.93
CA ASP A 356 12.90 -16.76 1.45
C ASP A 356 13.41 -15.60 0.59
N LEU A 357 13.35 -14.37 1.11
CA LEU A 357 13.80 -13.16 0.40
C LEU A 357 15.30 -12.90 0.55
N LYS A 358 15.99 -13.52 1.51
CA LYS A 358 17.43 -13.29 1.73
C LYS A 358 18.30 -13.66 0.55
N LYS A 359 17.82 -14.58 -0.29
CA LYS A 359 18.50 -15.02 -1.51
C LYS A 359 18.31 -14.06 -2.70
N VAL A 360 17.48 -13.06 -2.53
CA VAL A 360 16.93 -12.25 -3.65
C VAL A 360 17.37 -10.79 -3.58
N LEU A 361 17.38 -10.21 -2.38
CA LEU A 361 17.60 -8.77 -2.18
C LEU A 361 18.97 -8.45 -1.55
N LEU A 362 19.80 -9.45 -1.29
CA LEU A 362 21.18 -9.31 -0.84
C LEU A 362 22.15 -9.55 -2.00
#